data_e311e30d7713a250cb01cf8e331d77eb
#
_entry.id   e311e30d7713a250cb01cf8e331d77eb
#
_cell.length_a   1.000
_cell.length_b   1.000
_cell.length_c   1.000
_cell.angle_alpha   90.00
_cell.angle_beta   90.00
_cell.angle_gamma   90.00
#
_symmetry.space_group_name_H-M   'P 1'
#
loop_
_entity.id
_entity.type
_entity.pdbx_description
1 polymer ?
#
loop_
_entity_poly.entity_id
_entity_poly.type
_entity_poly.pdbx_seq_one_letter_code
_entity_poly.pdbx_strand_id
1 'polypeptide(L)'
;FENFSIQRRRETHKAYQRLKNDLKEGALLPAISLAAKPAGVADLIPLLAEGEATGNWVKLQEKLLAGGVVDILDGLQRTYILHDIKEEGHDFLEGQELLAEFWLEEDLKNLIYRIIVLNAGQKPMSMRHQIELLFMSLKSYLEEKVDGLRIYTERENTRRRSAKKFSLALIASGYHAYLTASAELKK
;
A
#
# COMPACT_ATOMS: atom_id res chain seq x y z
N PHE A 1 1.22 9.08 -5.05
CA PHE A 1 0.97 8.54 -3.69
C PHE A 1 -0.47 8.06 -3.47
N GLU A 2 -1.45 8.63 -4.14
CA GLU A 2 -2.87 8.37 -3.84
C GLU A 2 -3.54 7.29 -4.71
N ASN A 3 -2.84 6.74 -5.68
CA ASN A 3 -3.41 5.84 -6.68
C ASN A 3 -3.49 4.36 -6.28
N PHE A 4 -2.88 3.99 -5.15
CA PHE A 4 -2.96 2.61 -4.69
C PHE A 4 -4.16 2.43 -3.74
N SER A 5 -5.17 1.72 -4.21
CA SER A 5 -6.47 1.54 -3.54
C SER A 5 -6.39 0.88 -2.15
N ILE A 6 -5.25 0.30 -1.81
CA ILE A 6 -5.00 -0.45 -0.57
C ILE A 6 -4.42 0.44 0.53
N GLN A 7 -3.94 1.65 0.21
CA GLN A 7 -3.23 2.48 1.18
C GLN A 7 -4.17 3.22 2.14
N ARG A 8 -3.67 3.44 3.37
CA ARG A 8 -4.34 4.24 4.39
C ARG A 8 -4.37 5.71 3.99
N ARG A 9 -5.30 6.46 4.57
CA ARG A 9 -5.30 7.93 4.48
C ARG A 9 -4.13 8.51 5.25
N ARG A 10 -3.72 9.73 4.83
CA ARG A 10 -2.78 10.53 5.61
C ARG A 10 -3.37 10.80 6.99
N GLU A 11 -2.60 10.49 8.03
CA GLU A 11 -2.94 10.77 9.42
C GLU A 11 -2.18 12.01 9.90
N THR A 12 -2.83 12.82 10.75
CA THR A 12 -2.17 13.92 11.45
C THR A 12 -1.95 13.51 12.91
N HIS A 13 -0.70 13.42 13.34
CA HIS A 13 -0.33 13.08 14.70
C HIS A 13 0.82 13.97 15.18
N LYS A 14 0.80 14.37 16.46
CA LYS A 14 1.88 15.21 17.05
C LYS A 14 3.28 14.61 16.89
N ALA A 15 3.40 13.28 16.94
CA ALA A 15 4.66 12.58 16.73
C ALA A 15 5.26 12.82 15.32
N TYR A 16 4.43 13.07 14.31
CA TYR A 16 4.91 13.35 12.95
C TYR A 16 5.60 14.71 12.84
N GLN A 17 5.14 15.70 13.60
CA GLN A 17 5.82 17.00 13.64
C GLN A 17 7.22 16.87 14.27
N ARG A 18 7.34 16.06 15.33
CA ARG A 18 8.66 15.78 15.94
C ARG A 18 9.58 15.09 14.95
N LEU A 19 9.10 14.00 14.32
CA LEU A 19 9.87 13.27 13.32
C LEU A 19 10.30 14.16 12.16
N LYS A 20 9.44 15.10 11.73
CA LYS A 20 9.75 16.08 10.69
C LYS A 20 10.92 16.97 11.07
N ASN A 21 10.94 17.46 12.30
CA ASN A 21 12.04 18.29 12.83
C ASN A 21 13.33 17.46 12.93
N ASP A 22 13.24 16.26 13.50
CA ASP A 22 14.39 15.35 13.64
C ASP A 22 15.01 15.03 12.26
N LEU A 23 14.18 14.84 11.22
CA LEU A 23 14.64 14.62 9.85
C LEU A 23 15.35 15.82 9.23
N LYS A 24 14.89 17.04 9.52
CA LYS A 24 15.59 18.26 9.11
C LYS A 24 16.96 18.41 9.76
N GLU A 25 17.15 17.78 10.92
CA GLU A 25 18.41 17.73 11.66
C GLU A 25 19.29 16.52 11.26
N GLY A 26 18.87 15.73 10.27
CA GLY A 26 19.65 14.61 9.75
C GLY A 26 19.36 13.26 10.37
N ALA A 27 18.25 13.11 11.10
CA ALA A 27 17.86 11.80 11.65
C ALA A 27 17.61 10.78 10.54
N LEU A 28 17.95 9.52 10.80
CA LEU A 28 17.71 8.41 9.90
C LEU A 28 16.26 7.93 10.01
N LEU A 29 15.69 7.55 8.88
CA LEU A 29 14.38 6.89 8.82
C LEU A 29 14.54 5.36 8.74
N PRO A 30 13.61 4.60 9.34
CA PRO A 30 13.44 3.21 8.99
C PRO A 30 13.15 3.05 7.49
N ALA A 31 13.52 1.92 6.92
CA ALA A 31 13.32 1.63 5.50
C ALA A 31 11.88 1.91 5.05
N ILE A 32 11.73 2.45 3.86
CA ILE A 32 10.44 2.53 3.17
C ILE A 32 10.31 1.29 2.30
N SER A 33 9.27 0.47 2.53
CA SER A 33 9.02 -0.72 1.74
C SER A 33 8.10 -0.41 0.57
N LEU A 34 8.59 -0.70 -0.62
CA LEU A 34 7.95 -0.46 -1.90
C LEU A 34 7.67 -1.80 -2.59
N ALA A 35 6.64 -1.90 -3.40
CA ALA A 35 6.41 -3.04 -4.28
C ALA A 35 6.32 -2.59 -5.73
N ALA A 36 6.97 -3.31 -6.61
CA ALA A 36 6.67 -3.20 -8.03
C ALA A 36 5.25 -3.72 -8.31
N LYS A 37 4.52 -3.06 -9.19
CA LYS A 37 3.20 -3.55 -9.60
C LYS A 37 3.33 -4.92 -10.27
N PRO A 38 2.50 -5.92 -9.90
CA PRO A 38 2.63 -7.28 -10.41
C PRO A 38 2.77 -7.40 -11.93
N ALA A 39 2.03 -6.58 -12.68
CA ALA A 39 2.07 -6.57 -14.14
C ALA A 39 3.44 -6.17 -14.74
N GLY A 40 4.30 -5.49 -13.98
CA GLY A 40 5.62 -5.06 -14.43
C GLY A 40 6.77 -5.90 -13.88
N VAL A 41 6.51 -6.84 -12.97
CA VAL A 41 7.57 -7.59 -12.26
C VAL A 41 8.36 -8.48 -13.22
N ALA A 42 7.70 -9.13 -14.17
CA ALA A 42 8.33 -9.99 -15.16
C ALA A 42 9.43 -9.26 -15.97
N ASP A 43 9.26 -7.96 -16.22
CA ASP A 43 10.26 -7.13 -16.91
C ASP A 43 11.43 -6.70 -16.01
N LEU A 44 11.23 -6.72 -14.68
CA LEU A 44 12.23 -6.30 -13.70
C LEU A 44 13.16 -7.43 -13.26
N ILE A 45 12.68 -8.66 -13.24
CA ILE A 45 13.46 -9.84 -12.81
C ILE A 45 14.73 -10.05 -13.65
N PRO A 46 14.70 -9.98 -15.01
CA PRO A 46 15.91 -10.07 -15.82
C PRO A 46 16.91 -8.96 -15.54
N LEU A 47 16.43 -7.74 -15.28
CA LEU A 47 17.31 -6.59 -14.95
C LEU A 47 17.95 -6.75 -13.57
N LEU A 48 17.23 -7.34 -12.60
CA LEU A 48 17.79 -7.69 -11.30
C LEU A 48 18.94 -8.69 -11.46
N ALA A 49 18.72 -9.78 -12.21
CA ALA A 49 19.74 -10.78 -12.49
C ALA A 49 20.95 -10.21 -13.27
N GLU A 50 20.72 -9.34 -14.27
CA GLU A 50 21.79 -8.60 -14.97
C GLU A 50 22.59 -7.74 -13.98
N GLY A 51 21.92 -7.00 -13.11
CA GLY A 51 22.55 -6.17 -12.09
C GLY A 51 23.41 -6.97 -11.12
N GLU A 52 22.93 -8.12 -10.64
CA GLU A 52 23.69 -9.03 -9.78
C GLU A 52 24.94 -9.58 -10.48
N ALA A 53 24.84 -9.95 -11.76
CA ALA A 53 25.94 -10.53 -12.50
C ALA A 53 27.02 -9.51 -12.90
N THR A 54 26.62 -8.27 -13.20
CA THR A 54 27.51 -7.24 -13.78
C THR A 54 27.80 -6.07 -12.83
N GLY A 55 27.06 -5.95 -11.73
CA GLY A 55 27.06 -4.76 -10.86
C GLY A 55 26.38 -3.55 -11.49
N ASN A 56 25.74 -3.69 -12.63
CA ASN A 56 25.08 -2.59 -13.34
C ASN A 56 23.58 -2.51 -12.99
N TRP A 57 23.26 -1.68 -12.02
CA TRP A 57 21.90 -1.50 -11.52
C TRP A 57 21.11 -0.36 -12.20
N VAL A 58 21.75 0.38 -13.13
CA VAL A 58 21.17 1.62 -13.70
C VAL A 58 19.82 1.37 -14.36
N LYS A 59 19.71 0.36 -15.22
CA LYS A 59 18.45 0.05 -15.92
C LYS A 59 17.32 -0.35 -14.96
N LEU A 60 17.67 -1.12 -13.92
CA LEU A 60 16.72 -1.51 -12.89
C LEU A 60 16.23 -0.29 -12.12
N GLN A 61 17.14 0.58 -11.71
CA GLN A 61 16.83 1.83 -11.01
C GLN A 61 15.94 2.73 -11.86
N GLU A 62 16.28 2.96 -13.13
CA GLU A 62 15.48 3.76 -14.06
C GLU A 62 14.05 3.22 -14.17
N LYS A 63 13.87 1.91 -14.31
CA LYS A 63 12.57 1.27 -14.37
C LYS A 63 11.78 1.41 -13.07
N LEU A 64 12.41 1.18 -11.92
CA LEU A 64 11.78 1.30 -10.60
C LEU A 64 11.39 2.74 -10.26
N LEU A 65 12.16 3.72 -10.71
CA LEU A 65 11.89 5.14 -10.49
C LEU A 65 10.91 5.73 -11.50
N ALA A 66 10.57 5.01 -12.55
CA ALA A 66 9.55 5.44 -13.50
C ALA A 66 8.19 5.61 -12.80
N GLY A 67 7.49 6.69 -13.13
CA GLY A 67 6.22 7.02 -12.49
C GLY A 67 5.18 5.90 -12.62
N GLY A 68 4.55 5.55 -11.51
CA GLY A 68 3.46 4.59 -11.48
C GLY A 68 3.86 3.11 -11.51
N VAL A 69 5.15 2.77 -11.45
CA VAL A 69 5.65 1.39 -11.45
C VAL A 69 5.63 0.76 -10.07
N VAL A 70 5.82 1.55 -9.02
CA VAL A 70 5.87 1.07 -7.63
C VAL A 70 4.76 1.65 -6.77
N ASP A 71 4.37 0.87 -5.78
CA ASP A 71 3.42 1.24 -4.73
C ASP A 71 4.10 1.11 -3.35
N ILE A 72 3.68 1.94 -2.39
CA ILE A 72 4.24 1.91 -1.03
C ILE A 72 3.55 0.81 -0.23
N LEU A 73 4.29 -0.17 0.30
CA LEU A 73 3.77 -1.20 1.22
C LEU A 73 3.77 -0.71 2.67
N ASP A 74 4.90 -0.16 3.12
CA ASP A 74 5.05 0.47 4.42
C ASP A 74 5.82 1.77 4.32
N GLY A 75 5.58 2.69 5.26
CA GLY A 75 6.25 3.99 5.33
C GLY A 75 5.47 5.14 4.69
N LEU A 76 4.19 4.96 4.34
CA LEU A 76 3.39 6.02 3.71
C LEU A 76 3.41 7.34 4.50
N GLN A 77 3.25 7.30 5.83
CA GLN A 77 3.27 8.52 6.64
C GLN A 77 4.65 9.18 6.63
N ARG A 78 5.72 8.38 6.63
CA ARG A 78 7.11 8.86 6.50
C ARG A 78 7.34 9.52 5.15
N THR A 79 6.79 8.96 4.08
CA THR A 79 6.86 9.53 2.74
C THR A 79 6.15 10.87 2.65
N TYR A 80 4.98 11.03 3.29
CA TYR A 80 4.30 12.32 3.39
C TYR A 80 5.14 13.36 4.15
N ILE A 81 5.83 12.96 5.22
CA ILE A 81 6.72 13.87 5.95
C ILE A 81 7.88 14.34 5.07
N LEU A 82 8.52 13.43 4.33
CA LEU A 82 9.60 13.79 3.39
C LEU A 82 9.10 14.73 2.30
N HIS A 83 7.90 14.48 1.76
CA HIS A 83 7.27 15.36 0.79
C HIS A 83 7.01 16.76 1.37
N ASP A 84 6.45 16.84 2.59
CA ASP A 84 6.20 18.12 3.27
C ASP A 84 7.48 18.90 3.51
N ILE A 85 8.57 18.23 3.91
CA ILE A 85 9.89 18.88 4.11
C ILE A 85 10.37 19.51 2.80
N LYS A 86 10.23 18.80 1.69
CA LYS A 86 10.61 19.27 0.36
C LYS A 86 9.72 20.45 -0.09
N GLU A 87 8.41 20.38 0.09
CA GLU A 87 7.47 21.46 -0.24
C GLU A 87 7.72 22.73 0.57
N GLU A 88 8.23 22.60 1.80
CA GLU A 88 8.66 23.75 2.62
C GLU A 88 9.99 24.35 2.15
N GLY A 89 10.59 23.85 1.08
CA GLY A 89 11.85 24.33 0.53
C GLY A 89 13.07 24.01 1.40
N HIS A 90 12.97 22.99 2.26
CA HIS A 90 14.10 22.56 3.06
C HIS A 90 14.96 21.56 2.28
N ASP A 91 16.24 21.83 2.14
CA ASP A 91 17.21 20.91 1.58
C ASP A 91 17.67 19.92 2.63
N PHE A 92 17.70 18.64 2.27
CA PHE A 92 18.25 17.59 3.12
C PHE A 92 19.78 17.75 3.22
N LEU A 93 20.35 17.28 4.33
CA LEU A 93 21.80 17.36 4.53
C LEU A 93 22.52 16.55 3.46
N GLU A 94 23.68 17.07 3.02
CA GLU A 94 24.54 16.34 2.09
C GLU A 94 24.96 14.99 2.70
N GLY A 95 24.78 13.90 1.95
CA GLY A 95 25.06 12.54 2.43
C GLY A 95 23.95 11.94 3.31
N GLN A 96 22.82 12.62 3.50
CA GLN A 96 21.67 12.01 4.17
C GLN A 96 21.02 10.94 3.29
N GLU A 97 21.01 9.70 3.77
CA GLU A 97 20.55 8.54 3.01
C GLU A 97 19.17 8.06 3.48
N LEU A 98 18.45 7.48 2.54
CA LEU A 98 17.17 6.79 2.80
C LEU A 98 17.28 5.35 2.30
N LEU A 99 17.01 4.40 3.19
CA LEU A 99 16.90 3.00 2.80
C LEU A 99 15.52 2.73 2.19
N ALA A 100 15.51 2.27 0.94
CA ALA A 100 14.32 1.80 0.27
C ALA A 100 14.44 0.30 -0.03
N GLU A 101 13.42 -0.47 0.33
CA GLU A 101 13.30 -1.89 0.07
C GLU A 101 12.28 -2.10 -1.05
N PHE A 102 12.67 -2.81 -2.12
CA PHE A 102 11.80 -3.09 -3.25
C PHE A 102 11.39 -4.55 -3.29
N TRP A 103 10.10 -4.79 -3.32
CA TRP A 103 9.52 -6.13 -3.46
C TRP A 103 9.09 -6.36 -4.90
N LEU A 104 9.68 -7.39 -5.53
CA LEU A 104 9.33 -7.85 -6.87
C LEU A 104 8.51 -9.13 -6.72
N GLU A 105 7.19 -8.98 -6.61
CA GLU A 105 6.25 -10.08 -6.37
C GLU A 105 5.11 -10.03 -7.40
N GLU A 106 4.93 -11.10 -8.14
CA GLU A 106 3.92 -11.21 -9.18
C GLU A 106 2.52 -11.50 -8.61
N ASP A 107 2.44 -12.19 -7.47
CA ASP A 107 1.14 -12.52 -6.86
C ASP A 107 0.69 -11.42 -5.89
N LEU A 108 -0.41 -10.76 -6.27
CA LEU A 108 -1.05 -9.73 -5.44
C LEU A 108 -1.40 -10.23 -4.03
N LYS A 109 -1.74 -11.52 -3.87
CA LYS A 109 -2.07 -12.08 -2.54
C LYS A 109 -0.86 -12.07 -1.62
N ASN A 110 0.33 -12.39 -2.15
CA ASN A 110 1.57 -12.34 -1.39
C ASN A 110 1.90 -10.90 -0.95
N LEU A 111 1.70 -9.91 -1.84
CA LEU A 111 1.86 -8.50 -1.47
C LEU A 111 0.88 -8.07 -0.39
N ILE A 112 -0.40 -8.44 -0.50
CA ILE A 112 -1.42 -8.16 0.52
C ILE A 112 -1.03 -8.78 1.87
N TYR A 113 -0.62 -10.06 1.87
CA TYR A 113 -0.13 -10.72 3.08
C TYR A 113 1.04 -9.95 3.70
N ARG A 114 2.00 -9.52 2.88
CA ARG A 114 3.16 -8.74 3.33
C ARG A 114 2.74 -7.41 3.96
N ILE A 115 1.81 -6.68 3.37
CA ILE A 115 1.28 -5.44 3.94
C ILE A 115 0.69 -5.69 5.33
N ILE A 116 -0.09 -6.76 5.49
CA ILE A 116 -0.68 -7.14 6.77
C ILE A 116 0.42 -7.41 7.82
N VAL A 117 1.43 -8.20 7.47
CA VAL A 117 2.53 -8.58 8.36
C VAL A 117 3.37 -7.36 8.76
N LEU A 118 3.77 -6.52 7.80
CA LEU A 118 4.56 -5.31 8.07
C LEU A 118 3.83 -4.33 9.00
N ASN A 119 2.51 -4.28 8.90
CA ASN A 119 1.70 -3.39 9.73
C ASN A 119 1.23 -4.02 11.06
N ALA A 120 1.46 -5.32 11.29
CA ALA A 120 0.99 -6.01 12.50
C ALA A 120 1.63 -5.48 13.80
N GLY A 121 2.84 -4.94 13.73
CA GLY A 121 3.56 -4.34 14.87
C GLY A 121 3.30 -2.86 15.10
N GLN A 122 2.54 -2.20 14.20
CA GLN A 122 2.20 -0.77 14.26
C GLN A 122 0.80 -0.58 14.85
N LYS A 123 0.25 0.64 14.78
CA LYS A 123 -1.16 0.85 15.11
C LYS A 123 -2.00 -0.14 14.29
N PRO A 124 -2.73 -1.06 14.93
CA PRO A 124 -3.42 -2.14 14.22
C PRO A 124 -4.30 -1.59 13.11
N MET A 125 -4.24 -2.22 11.93
CA MET A 125 -5.24 -1.97 10.91
C MET A 125 -6.62 -2.30 11.47
N SER A 126 -7.62 -1.50 11.14
CA SER A 126 -9.00 -1.86 11.48
C SER A 126 -9.32 -3.24 10.90
N MET A 127 -10.10 -4.04 11.62
CA MET A 127 -10.58 -5.33 11.13
C MET A 127 -11.24 -5.18 9.75
N ARG A 128 -11.98 -4.09 9.57
CA ARG A 128 -12.61 -3.74 8.29
C ARG A 128 -11.59 -3.61 7.18
N HIS A 129 -10.48 -2.90 7.41
CA HIS A 129 -9.44 -2.72 6.39
C HIS A 129 -8.72 -4.02 6.07
N GLN A 130 -8.44 -4.87 7.08
CA GLN A 130 -7.87 -6.20 6.85
C GLN A 130 -8.78 -7.08 5.98
N ILE A 131 -10.08 -7.08 6.26
CA ILE A 131 -11.10 -7.78 5.45
C ILE A 131 -11.09 -7.23 4.02
N GLU A 132 -11.07 -5.91 3.84
CA GLU A 132 -11.05 -5.27 2.53
C GLU A 132 -9.83 -5.70 1.71
N LEU A 133 -8.65 -5.79 2.32
CA LEU A 133 -7.44 -6.26 1.65
C LEU A 133 -7.57 -7.70 1.15
N LEU A 134 -8.05 -8.59 2.00
CA LEU A 134 -8.22 -10.01 1.66
C LEU A 134 -9.25 -10.24 0.54
N PHE A 135 -10.24 -9.36 0.42
CA PHE A 135 -11.33 -9.51 -0.54
C PHE A 135 -11.25 -8.58 -1.76
N MET A 136 -10.11 -7.92 -2.00
CA MET A 136 -9.94 -7.05 -3.17
C MET A 136 -10.13 -7.77 -4.51
N SER A 137 -9.62 -8.99 -4.63
CA SER A 137 -9.84 -9.82 -5.83
C SER A 137 -11.31 -10.20 -6.03
N LEU A 138 -12.04 -10.43 -4.94
CA LEU A 138 -13.47 -10.70 -4.98
C LEU A 138 -14.27 -9.45 -5.43
N LYS A 139 -13.85 -8.25 -5.04
CA LYS A 139 -14.47 -6.99 -5.50
C LYS A 139 -14.50 -6.92 -7.02
N SER A 140 -13.33 -7.04 -7.64
CA SER A 140 -13.19 -6.95 -9.10
C SER A 140 -14.02 -8.01 -9.82
N TYR A 141 -13.97 -9.24 -9.33
CA TYR A 141 -14.75 -10.35 -9.88
C TYR A 141 -16.26 -10.09 -9.81
N LEU A 142 -16.76 -9.62 -8.65
CA LEU A 142 -18.20 -9.38 -8.46
C LEU A 142 -18.69 -8.19 -9.28
N GLU A 143 -17.92 -7.10 -9.37
CA GLU A 143 -18.29 -5.93 -10.19
C GLU A 143 -18.33 -6.26 -11.68
N GLU A 144 -17.53 -7.22 -12.14
CA GLU A 144 -17.56 -7.74 -13.51
C GLU A 144 -18.80 -8.62 -13.77
N LYS A 145 -19.13 -9.50 -12.81
CA LYS A 145 -20.20 -10.52 -12.99
C LYS A 145 -21.61 -10.01 -12.69
N VAL A 146 -21.74 -8.95 -11.91
CA VAL A 146 -23.05 -8.42 -11.50
C VAL A 146 -23.25 -7.02 -12.06
N ASP A 147 -24.07 -6.91 -13.09
CA ASP A 147 -24.34 -5.65 -13.77
C ASP A 147 -24.83 -4.54 -12.82
N GLY A 148 -24.17 -3.40 -12.88
CA GLY A 148 -24.46 -2.22 -12.07
C GLY A 148 -24.09 -2.34 -10.58
N LEU A 149 -23.44 -3.44 -10.15
CA LEU A 149 -22.90 -3.54 -8.80
C LEU A 149 -21.73 -2.57 -8.62
N ARG A 150 -21.71 -1.88 -7.50
CA ARG A 150 -20.61 -1.02 -7.07
C ARG A 150 -20.21 -1.35 -5.64
N ILE A 151 -18.95 -1.72 -5.45
CA ILE A 151 -18.38 -2.08 -4.16
C ILE A 151 -17.37 -1.00 -3.78
N TYR A 152 -17.58 -0.33 -2.65
CA TYR A 152 -16.69 0.72 -2.15
C TYR A 152 -15.88 0.24 -0.95
N THR A 153 -14.65 0.73 -0.85
CA THR A 153 -13.72 0.46 0.24
C THR A 153 -13.84 1.53 1.35
N GLU A 154 -13.18 1.30 2.46
CA GLU A 154 -13.10 2.28 3.57
C GLU A 154 -12.52 3.62 3.10
N ARG A 155 -11.56 3.58 2.18
CA ARG A 155 -10.94 4.78 1.62
C ARG A 155 -11.93 5.69 0.89
N GLU A 156 -12.87 5.11 0.15
CA GLU A 156 -13.84 5.87 -0.64
C GLU A 156 -14.87 6.59 0.22
N ASN A 157 -15.00 6.22 1.52
CA ASN A 157 -15.89 6.82 2.53
C ASN A 157 -17.29 7.16 1.99
N THR A 158 -17.83 6.31 1.13
CA THR A 158 -19.08 6.53 0.44
C THR A 158 -20.23 5.95 1.27
N ARG A 159 -21.29 6.72 1.49
CA ARG A 159 -22.52 6.21 2.10
C ARG A 159 -23.34 5.47 1.05
N ARG A 160 -23.96 4.35 1.45
CA ARG A 160 -24.93 3.64 0.62
C ARG A 160 -26.11 4.55 0.29
N ARG A 161 -26.31 4.85 -0.99
CA ARG A 161 -27.42 5.68 -1.48
C ARG A 161 -28.23 5.00 -2.59
N SER A 162 -27.90 3.76 -2.96
CA SER A 162 -28.57 3.01 -4.02
C SER A 162 -28.60 1.51 -3.74
N ALA A 163 -29.51 0.81 -4.38
CA ALA A 163 -29.76 -0.61 -4.15
C ALA A 163 -28.57 -1.53 -4.48
N LYS A 164 -27.75 -1.17 -5.49
CA LYS A 164 -26.60 -1.98 -5.94
C LYS A 164 -25.25 -1.45 -5.44
N LYS A 165 -25.23 -0.73 -4.30
CA LYS A 165 -24.01 -0.14 -3.75
C LYS A 165 -23.73 -0.67 -2.35
N PHE A 166 -22.59 -1.36 -2.17
CA PHE A 166 -22.24 -2.04 -0.93
C PHE A 166 -20.79 -1.74 -0.53
N SER A 167 -20.49 -1.76 0.77
CA SER A 167 -19.10 -1.77 1.23
C SER A 167 -18.49 -3.14 1.03
N LEU A 168 -17.19 -3.19 0.70
CA LEU A 168 -16.45 -4.44 0.55
C LEU A 168 -16.48 -5.26 1.85
N ALA A 169 -16.39 -4.60 3.01
CA ALA A 169 -16.53 -5.27 4.31
C ALA A 169 -17.89 -5.96 4.50
N LEU A 170 -18.98 -5.34 4.02
CA LEU A 170 -20.31 -5.97 4.09
C LEU A 170 -20.41 -7.19 3.17
N ILE A 171 -19.86 -7.10 1.96
CA ILE A 171 -19.79 -8.24 1.02
C ILE A 171 -18.97 -9.38 1.63
N ALA A 172 -17.80 -9.08 2.20
CA ALA A 172 -16.94 -10.08 2.85
C ALA A 172 -17.65 -10.75 4.04
N SER A 173 -18.36 -9.97 4.86
CA SER A 173 -19.15 -10.52 5.98
C SER A 173 -20.29 -11.42 5.49
N GLY A 174 -20.99 -11.02 4.44
CA GLY A 174 -22.03 -11.82 3.82
C GLY A 174 -21.48 -13.13 3.22
N TYR A 175 -20.33 -13.08 2.56
CA TYR A 175 -19.67 -14.26 2.03
C TYR A 175 -19.21 -15.22 3.14
N HIS A 176 -18.66 -14.68 4.22
CA HIS A 176 -18.29 -15.47 5.40
C HIS A 176 -19.52 -16.14 6.02
N ALA A 177 -20.59 -15.37 6.23
CA ALA A 177 -21.86 -15.91 6.78
C ALA A 177 -22.43 -17.04 5.90
N TYR A 178 -22.36 -16.89 4.59
CA TYR A 178 -22.77 -17.92 3.64
C TYR A 178 -21.94 -19.21 3.77
N LEU A 179 -20.60 -19.09 3.84
CA LEU A 179 -19.69 -20.23 3.95
C LEU A 179 -19.80 -20.98 5.28
N THR A 180 -20.02 -20.22 6.37
CA THR A 180 -20.03 -20.79 7.74
C THR A 180 -21.44 -21.10 8.26
N ALA A 181 -22.48 -20.79 7.48
CA ALA A 181 -23.86 -20.80 7.91
C ALA A 181 -24.11 -20.04 9.24
N SER A 182 -23.28 -19.02 9.52
CA SER A 182 -23.30 -18.22 10.73
C SER A 182 -23.26 -16.73 10.39
N ALA A 183 -24.15 -15.94 10.97
CA ALA A 183 -24.18 -14.49 10.81
C ALA A 183 -23.13 -13.75 11.68
N GLU A 184 -22.47 -14.44 12.61
CA GLU A 184 -21.51 -13.86 13.53
C GLU A 184 -20.09 -14.07 13.04
N LEU A 185 -19.36 -12.96 12.80
CA LEU A 185 -17.90 -12.97 12.71
C LEU A 185 -17.36 -13.18 14.13
N LYS A 186 -16.85 -14.38 14.42
CA LYS A 186 -16.11 -14.60 15.68
C LYS A 186 -14.94 -13.62 15.73
N LYS A 187 -14.87 -12.82 16.79
CA LYS A 187 -13.78 -11.89 17.07
C LYS A 187 -12.48 -12.62 17.33
#